data_343be65cab7eb35dcd7344c4c61305a9
#
_entry.id   343be65cab7eb35dcd7344c4c61305a9
#
_cell.length_a   1.000
_cell.length_b   1.000
_cell.length_c   1.000
_cell.angle_alpha   90.00
_cell.angle_beta   90.00
_cell.angle_gamma   90.00
#
_symmetry.space_group_name_H-M   'P 1'
#
loop_
_entity.id
_entity.type
_entity.pdbx_description
1 polymer ?
#
loop_
_entity_poly.entity_id
_entity_poly.type
_entity_poly.pdbx_seq_one_letter_code
_entity_poly.pdbx_strand_id
1 'polypeptide(L)'
;SECLVGSEMCIRDRAYVAGILHDVMKEEEPSVQRAYIEKAGERMSNLEIRIGKVYHQMSGAAYARLELGITDPDILHAIRYHTTARRGMSLLEQIIYLADFISADRHYKDVETMRAKVDEGLEPGMFYALTYTITDLARQGRPIHPDTVDAYNWVLERRG
;
A
#
# COMPACT_ATOMS: atom_id res chain seq x y z
N SER A 1 -15.45 12.72 -13.32
CA SER A 1 -16.32 13.31 -12.28
C SER A 1 -15.67 14.56 -11.74
N GLU A 2 -16.42 15.63 -11.68
CA GLU A 2 -15.93 16.88 -11.09
C GLU A 2 -15.78 16.72 -9.59
N CYS A 3 -14.64 17.19 -9.06
CA CYS A 3 -14.44 17.28 -7.63
C CYS A 3 -15.26 18.45 -7.09
N LEU A 4 -16.04 18.22 -6.05
CA LEU A 4 -16.79 19.28 -5.39
C LEU A 4 -15.83 20.27 -4.75
N VAL A 5 -16.10 21.55 -4.98
CA VAL A 5 -15.38 22.63 -4.28
C VAL A 5 -15.96 22.72 -2.88
N GLY A 6 -15.17 22.27 -1.89
CA GLY A 6 -15.61 22.26 -0.50
C GLY A 6 -14.53 21.70 0.41
N SER A 7 -14.91 21.42 1.67
CA SER A 7 -14.00 20.95 2.72
C SER A 7 -13.46 19.53 2.53
N GLU A 8 -14.03 18.75 1.60
CA GLU A 8 -13.62 17.37 1.35
C GLU A 8 -13.03 17.22 -0.05
N MET A 9 -11.85 16.59 -0.12
CA MET A 9 -11.23 16.22 -1.38
C MET A 9 -11.98 15.05 -2.01
N CYS A 10 -12.17 15.07 -3.33
CA CYS A 10 -12.72 13.92 -4.04
C CYS A 10 -11.71 12.76 -4.08
N ILE A 11 -12.20 11.55 -4.42
CA ILE A 11 -11.36 10.35 -4.49
C ILE A 11 -10.18 10.52 -5.47
N ARG A 12 -10.40 11.23 -6.57
CA ARG A 12 -9.36 11.49 -7.56
C ARG A 12 -8.21 12.32 -6.97
N ASP A 13 -8.54 13.40 -6.26
CA ASP A 13 -7.54 14.27 -5.64
C ASP A 13 -6.81 13.56 -4.51
N ARG A 14 -7.53 12.77 -3.72
CA ARG A 14 -6.94 11.94 -2.66
C ARG A 14 -5.99 10.90 -3.22
N ALA A 15 -6.37 10.26 -4.33
CA ALA A 15 -5.50 9.31 -5.02
C ALA A 15 -4.24 9.98 -5.56
N TYR A 16 -4.36 11.19 -6.07
CA TYR A 16 -3.23 11.97 -6.55
C TYR A 16 -2.25 12.28 -5.41
N VAL A 17 -2.75 12.78 -4.29
CA VAL A 17 -1.93 13.10 -3.11
C VAL A 17 -1.26 11.82 -2.56
N ALA A 18 -2.03 10.77 -2.34
CA ALA A 18 -1.50 9.50 -1.83
C ALA A 18 -0.49 8.89 -2.80
N GLY A 19 -0.74 8.98 -4.10
CA GLY A 19 0.16 8.50 -5.14
C GLY A 19 1.51 9.21 -5.13
N ILE A 20 1.51 10.53 -4.95
CA ILE A 20 2.76 11.30 -4.84
C ILE A 20 3.52 10.91 -3.56
N LEU A 21 2.82 10.69 -2.45
CA LEU A 21 3.44 10.55 -1.13
C LEU A 21 3.78 9.09 -0.76
N HIS A 22 3.23 8.10 -1.45
CA HIS A 22 3.40 6.70 -1.01
C HIS A 22 4.86 6.25 -0.93
N ASP A 23 5.72 6.74 -1.81
CA ASP A 23 7.15 6.42 -1.85
C ASP A 23 8.06 7.54 -1.34
N VAL A 24 7.51 8.54 -0.65
CA VAL A 24 8.27 9.73 -0.22
C VAL A 24 9.49 9.40 0.64
N MET A 25 9.43 8.30 1.40
CA MET A 25 10.52 7.90 2.30
C MET A 25 11.33 6.71 1.76
N LYS A 26 11.06 6.25 0.54
CA LYS A 26 11.65 5.02 -0.01
C LYS A 26 13.17 5.08 -0.12
N GLU A 27 13.72 6.22 -0.50
CA GLU A 27 15.16 6.39 -0.70
C GLU A 27 15.91 6.83 0.56
N GLU A 28 15.20 7.05 1.67
CA GLU A 28 15.83 7.42 2.92
C GLU A 28 16.54 6.24 3.59
N GLU A 29 17.57 6.53 4.36
CA GLU A 29 18.29 5.51 5.14
C GLU A 29 17.36 4.82 6.12
N PRO A 30 17.53 3.50 6.37
CA PRO A 30 16.67 2.77 7.31
C PRO A 30 16.61 3.40 8.71
N SER A 31 17.71 4.00 9.18
CA SER A 31 17.74 4.68 10.49
C SER A 31 16.79 5.89 10.51
N VAL A 32 16.73 6.64 9.42
CA VAL A 32 15.83 7.79 9.28
C VAL A 32 14.37 7.30 9.22
N GLN A 33 14.11 6.27 8.44
CA GLN A 33 12.79 5.67 8.35
C GLN A 33 12.30 5.20 9.72
N ARG A 34 13.13 4.48 10.46
CA ARG A 34 12.80 4.00 11.80
C ARG A 34 12.54 5.13 12.79
N ALA A 35 13.31 6.22 12.70
CA ALA A 35 13.11 7.38 13.56
C ALA A 35 11.72 7.98 13.37
N TYR A 36 11.24 8.10 12.14
CA TYR A 36 9.88 8.58 11.85
C TYR A 36 8.81 7.63 12.35
N ILE A 37 9.01 6.33 12.19
CA ILE A 37 8.08 5.30 12.68
C ILE A 37 7.91 5.43 14.19
N GLU A 38 9.01 5.52 14.94
CA GLU A 38 8.99 5.69 16.39
C GLU A 38 8.35 7.01 16.81
N LYS A 39 8.69 8.10 16.12
CA LYS A 39 8.12 9.43 16.40
C LYS A 39 6.60 9.45 16.18
N ALA A 40 6.09 8.64 15.26
CA ALA A 40 4.66 8.49 15.03
C ALA A 40 3.96 7.61 16.09
N GLY A 41 4.72 7.03 17.01
CA GLY A 41 4.16 6.19 18.07
C GLY A 41 3.98 4.72 17.66
N GLU A 42 4.50 4.32 16.51
CA GLU A 42 4.45 2.92 16.09
C GLU A 42 5.69 2.15 16.52
N ARG A 43 5.50 0.88 16.83
CA ARG A 43 6.58 -0.03 17.22
C ARG A 43 6.66 -1.17 16.21
N MET A 44 7.81 -1.33 15.59
CA MET A 44 8.01 -2.42 14.64
C MET A 44 8.16 -3.76 15.36
N SER A 45 7.46 -4.76 14.87
CA SER A 45 7.64 -6.14 15.33
C SER A 45 8.99 -6.67 14.83
N ASN A 46 9.45 -7.78 15.44
CA ASN A 46 10.69 -8.44 14.99
C ASN A 46 10.61 -8.89 13.53
N LEU A 47 9.43 -9.31 13.08
CA LEU A 47 9.21 -9.67 11.68
C LEU A 47 9.32 -8.45 10.77
N GLU A 48 8.69 -7.33 11.14
CA GLU A 48 8.73 -6.09 10.37
C GLU A 48 10.16 -5.54 10.23
N ILE A 49 10.95 -5.63 11.27
CA ILE A 49 12.38 -5.23 11.22
C ILE A 49 13.11 -6.02 10.13
N ARG A 50 12.76 -7.29 9.92
CA ARG A 50 13.37 -8.15 8.91
C ARG A 50 12.84 -7.92 7.49
N ILE A 51 11.65 -7.32 7.36
CA ILE A 51 11.04 -7.03 6.05
C ILE A 51 11.38 -5.59 5.66
N GLY A 52 12.45 -5.42 4.88
CA GLY A 52 12.94 -4.08 4.52
C GLY A 52 11.91 -3.19 3.82
N LYS A 53 11.02 -3.79 3.03
CA LYS A 53 10.02 -3.04 2.25
C LYS A 53 8.96 -2.35 3.10
N VAL A 54 8.68 -2.81 4.32
CA VAL A 54 7.66 -2.15 5.16
C VAL A 54 8.12 -0.84 5.76
N TYR A 55 9.42 -0.61 5.81
CA TYR A 55 9.98 0.61 6.39
C TYR A 55 9.46 1.86 5.69
N HIS A 56 9.41 1.86 4.36
CA HIS A 56 9.00 3.06 3.63
C HIS A 56 7.48 3.32 3.71
N GLN A 57 6.65 2.30 3.79
CA GLN A 57 5.20 2.51 3.97
C GLN A 57 4.88 3.05 5.36
N MET A 58 5.54 2.53 6.40
CA MET A 58 5.35 2.98 7.77
C MET A 58 5.89 4.39 7.97
N SER A 59 7.12 4.63 7.53
CA SER A 59 7.75 5.95 7.64
C SER A 59 7.11 6.99 6.71
N GLY A 60 6.65 6.59 5.55
CA GLY A 60 5.95 7.48 4.62
C GLY A 60 4.66 8.04 5.21
N ALA A 61 3.85 7.19 5.85
CA ALA A 61 2.65 7.64 6.55
C ALA A 61 3.00 8.55 7.74
N ALA A 62 4.04 8.20 8.50
CA ALA A 62 4.53 9.00 9.61
C ALA A 62 4.99 10.39 9.14
N TYR A 63 5.78 10.44 8.08
CA TYR A 63 6.27 11.69 7.49
C TYR A 63 5.11 12.57 7.00
N ALA A 64 4.16 11.96 6.27
CA ALA A 64 3.01 12.70 5.76
C ALA A 64 2.21 13.36 6.89
N ARG A 65 2.00 12.66 7.99
CA ARG A 65 1.28 13.19 9.15
C ARG A 65 2.11 14.23 9.91
N LEU A 66 3.36 13.92 10.24
CA LEU A 66 4.17 14.72 11.16
C LEU A 66 4.79 15.94 10.49
N GLU A 67 5.25 15.80 9.25
CA GLU A 67 5.95 16.89 8.55
C GLU A 67 5.05 17.65 7.57
N LEU A 68 4.12 16.97 6.91
CA LEU A 68 3.26 17.60 5.91
C LEU A 68 1.88 17.96 6.44
N GLY A 69 1.56 17.57 7.67
CA GLY A 69 0.29 17.92 8.30
C GLY A 69 -0.93 17.25 7.67
N ILE A 70 -0.75 16.12 6.98
CA ILE A 70 -1.87 15.35 6.43
C ILE A 70 -2.65 14.74 7.57
N THR A 71 -3.94 15.05 7.64
CA THR A 71 -4.85 14.55 8.70
C THR A 71 -5.92 13.59 8.19
N ASP A 72 -6.12 13.51 6.86
CA ASP A 72 -7.10 12.62 6.26
C ASP A 72 -6.69 11.16 6.51
N PRO A 73 -7.44 10.40 7.33
CA PRO A 73 -7.06 9.03 7.65
C PRO A 73 -7.02 8.12 6.43
N ASP A 74 -7.85 8.37 5.41
CA ASP A 74 -7.88 7.54 4.21
C ASP A 74 -6.59 7.69 3.40
N ILE A 75 -6.08 8.93 3.27
CA ILE A 75 -4.78 9.18 2.62
C ILE A 75 -3.65 8.52 3.41
N LEU A 76 -3.65 8.70 4.73
CA LEU A 76 -2.62 8.13 5.60
C LEU A 76 -2.61 6.59 5.53
N HIS A 77 -3.78 5.96 5.53
CA HIS A 77 -3.90 4.50 5.41
C HIS A 77 -3.47 4.01 4.02
N ALA A 78 -3.77 4.75 2.96
CA ALA A 78 -3.32 4.39 1.62
C ALA A 78 -1.79 4.35 1.53
N ILE A 79 -1.11 5.30 2.16
CA ILE A 79 0.35 5.31 2.25
C ILE A 79 0.83 4.17 3.17
N ARG A 80 0.22 4.04 4.34
CA ARG A 80 0.65 3.09 5.39
C ARG A 80 0.62 1.64 4.95
N TYR A 81 -0.30 1.28 4.06
CA TYR A 81 -0.54 -0.11 3.67
C TYR A 81 -0.30 -0.38 2.18
N HIS A 82 0.40 0.51 1.49
CA HIS A 82 0.55 0.38 0.04
C HIS A 82 1.45 -0.80 -0.40
N THR A 83 2.30 -1.31 0.48
CA THR A 83 3.17 -2.46 0.19
C THR A 83 2.57 -3.78 0.67
N THR A 84 2.01 -3.79 1.88
CA THR A 84 1.50 -5.03 2.51
C THR A 84 0.05 -5.32 2.19
N ALA A 85 -0.75 -4.30 1.88
CA ALA A 85 -2.19 -4.35 2.00
C ALA A 85 -2.62 -4.56 3.46
N ARG A 86 -3.89 -4.69 3.73
CA ARG A 86 -4.45 -5.04 5.04
C ARG A 86 -5.88 -5.54 4.87
N ARG A 87 -6.44 -6.11 5.93
CA ARG A 87 -7.86 -6.46 5.98
C ARG A 87 -8.71 -5.18 5.99
N GLY A 88 -9.79 -5.16 5.21
CA GLY A 88 -10.76 -4.05 5.25
C GLY A 88 -10.31 -2.78 4.55
N MET A 89 -9.58 -2.89 3.46
CA MET A 89 -9.08 -1.72 2.72
C MET A 89 -10.21 -0.90 2.12
N SER A 90 -10.08 0.43 2.23
CA SER A 90 -10.95 1.37 1.53
C SER A 90 -10.70 1.31 0.02
N LEU A 91 -11.59 1.94 -0.75
CA LEU A 91 -11.39 2.10 -2.19
C LEU A 91 -10.04 2.75 -2.50
N LEU A 92 -9.71 3.83 -1.82
CA LEU A 92 -8.44 4.54 -2.03
C LEU A 92 -7.23 3.66 -1.72
N GLU A 93 -7.26 2.92 -0.62
CA GLU A 93 -6.18 2.01 -0.26
C GLU A 93 -5.96 0.96 -1.35
N GLN A 94 -7.02 0.39 -1.90
CA GLN A 94 -6.93 -0.60 -2.97
C GLN A 94 -6.36 0.00 -4.26
N ILE A 95 -6.79 1.19 -4.62
CA ILE A 95 -6.29 1.90 -5.81
C ILE A 95 -4.77 2.12 -5.69
N ILE A 96 -4.31 2.64 -4.57
CA ILE A 96 -2.88 2.91 -4.37
C ILE A 96 -2.06 1.62 -4.35
N TYR A 97 -2.56 0.59 -3.67
CA TYR A 97 -1.90 -0.72 -3.65
C TYR A 97 -1.73 -1.29 -5.06
N LEU A 98 -2.79 -1.29 -5.87
CA LEU A 98 -2.76 -1.86 -7.22
C LEU A 98 -1.96 -1.00 -8.20
N ALA A 99 -1.94 0.32 -8.02
CA ALA A 99 -1.23 1.21 -8.93
C ALA A 99 0.26 0.84 -9.06
N ASP A 100 0.89 0.40 -7.98
CA ASP A 100 2.29 -0.03 -8.00
C ASP A 100 2.53 -1.27 -8.88
N PHE A 101 1.55 -2.15 -8.99
CA PHE A 101 1.70 -3.38 -9.79
C PHE A 101 1.57 -3.12 -11.29
N ILE A 102 0.88 -2.07 -11.69
CA ILE A 102 0.49 -1.84 -13.09
C ILE A 102 1.10 -0.59 -13.71
N SER A 103 1.92 0.15 -12.98
CA SER A 103 2.53 1.39 -13.50
C SER A 103 3.35 1.11 -14.77
N ALA A 104 3.47 2.14 -15.61
CA ALA A 104 4.08 2.00 -16.95
C ALA A 104 5.53 1.52 -16.92
N ASP A 105 6.24 1.78 -15.82
CA ASP A 105 7.63 1.38 -15.62
C ASP A 105 7.80 -0.07 -15.12
N ARG A 106 6.72 -0.79 -14.87
CA ARG A 106 6.78 -2.19 -14.42
C ARG A 106 6.93 -3.15 -15.61
N HIS A 107 7.90 -4.07 -15.49
CA HIS A 107 8.28 -4.99 -16.56
C HIS A 107 8.50 -6.43 -16.08
N TYR A 108 7.84 -6.85 -15.01
CA TYR A 108 7.94 -8.23 -14.56
C TYR A 108 7.13 -9.17 -15.47
N LYS A 109 7.44 -10.46 -15.41
CA LYS A 109 6.92 -11.50 -16.34
C LYS A 109 5.39 -11.48 -16.51
N ASP A 110 4.66 -11.29 -15.39
CA ASP A 110 3.19 -11.40 -15.39
C ASP A 110 2.48 -10.04 -15.37
N VAL A 111 3.19 -8.95 -15.73
CA VAL A 111 2.64 -7.59 -15.63
C VAL A 111 1.39 -7.40 -16.52
N GLU A 112 1.36 -7.98 -17.70
CA GLU A 112 0.22 -7.84 -18.59
C GLU A 112 -1.01 -8.58 -18.06
N THR A 113 -0.81 -9.76 -17.45
CA THR A 113 -1.90 -10.46 -16.76
C THR A 113 -2.40 -9.66 -15.58
N MET A 114 -1.51 -9.04 -14.80
CA MET A 114 -1.87 -8.17 -13.69
C MET A 114 -2.73 -6.99 -14.17
N ARG A 115 -2.30 -6.31 -15.24
CA ARG A 115 -3.04 -5.19 -15.84
C ARG A 115 -4.43 -5.63 -16.28
N ALA A 116 -4.54 -6.79 -16.93
CA ALA A 116 -5.82 -7.33 -17.36
C ALA A 116 -6.75 -7.62 -16.17
N LYS A 117 -6.21 -8.16 -15.08
CA LYS A 117 -7.00 -8.43 -13.87
C LYS A 117 -7.49 -7.15 -13.19
N VAL A 118 -6.65 -6.13 -13.13
CA VAL A 118 -7.04 -4.82 -12.60
C VAL A 118 -8.12 -4.17 -13.49
N ASP A 119 -8.02 -4.33 -14.81
CA ASP A 119 -9.04 -3.82 -15.74
C ASP A 119 -10.39 -4.51 -15.57
N GLU A 120 -10.43 -5.76 -15.10
CA GLU A 120 -11.68 -6.45 -14.76
C GLU A 120 -12.39 -5.83 -13.54
N GLY A 121 -11.62 -5.20 -12.64
CA GLY A 121 -12.15 -4.57 -11.42
C GLY A 121 -11.21 -4.70 -10.25
N LEU A 122 -11.55 -4.03 -9.15
CA LEU A 122 -10.72 -4.04 -7.93
C LEU A 122 -10.62 -5.44 -7.31
N GLU A 123 -11.73 -6.16 -7.22
CA GLU A 123 -11.73 -7.48 -6.58
C GLU A 123 -10.86 -8.49 -7.33
N PRO A 124 -11.01 -8.70 -8.67
CA PRO A 124 -10.08 -9.56 -9.40
C PRO A 124 -8.64 -9.07 -9.34
N GLY A 125 -8.42 -7.75 -9.40
CA GLY A 125 -7.09 -7.16 -9.28
C GLY A 125 -6.43 -7.46 -7.94
N MET A 126 -7.15 -7.23 -6.84
CA MET A 126 -6.66 -7.51 -5.49
C MET A 126 -6.37 -9.00 -5.29
N PHE A 127 -7.25 -9.86 -5.73
CA PHE A 127 -7.04 -11.30 -5.61
C PHE A 127 -5.78 -11.74 -6.35
N TYR A 128 -5.62 -11.30 -7.58
CA TYR A 128 -4.44 -11.66 -8.39
C TYR A 128 -3.16 -11.10 -7.79
N ALA A 129 -3.17 -9.84 -7.37
CA ALA A 129 -1.98 -9.18 -6.80
C ALA A 129 -1.53 -9.84 -5.49
N LEU A 130 -2.47 -10.16 -4.59
CA LEU A 130 -2.16 -10.81 -3.33
C LEU A 130 -1.68 -12.25 -3.54
N THR A 131 -2.32 -12.99 -4.42
CA THR A 131 -1.89 -14.35 -4.78
C THR A 131 -0.48 -14.34 -5.36
N TYR A 132 -0.21 -13.42 -6.28
CA TYR A 132 1.10 -13.25 -6.88
C TYR A 132 2.18 -12.97 -5.82
N THR A 133 1.91 -12.00 -4.95
CA THR A 133 2.85 -11.60 -3.91
C THR A 133 3.15 -12.72 -2.93
N ILE A 134 2.12 -13.37 -2.41
CA ILE A 134 2.28 -14.46 -1.44
C ILE A 134 3.02 -15.64 -2.07
N THR A 135 2.65 -16.02 -3.28
CA THR A 135 3.29 -17.12 -4.02
C THR A 135 4.77 -16.83 -4.27
N ASP A 136 5.08 -15.62 -4.73
CA ASP A 136 6.46 -15.22 -5.03
C ASP A 136 7.33 -15.19 -3.78
N LEU A 137 6.85 -14.59 -2.70
CA LEU A 137 7.57 -14.56 -1.43
C LEU A 137 7.78 -15.97 -0.85
N ALA A 138 6.75 -16.81 -0.90
CA ALA A 138 6.84 -18.18 -0.41
C ALA A 138 7.86 -19.01 -1.19
N ARG A 139 7.89 -18.87 -2.53
CA ARG A 139 8.87 -19.54 -3.38
C ARG A 139 10.31 -19.12 -3.07
N GLN A 140 10.50 -17.87 -2.72
CA GLN A 140 11.82 -17.32 -2.36
C GLN A 140 12.22 -17.63 -0.91
N GLY A 141 11.36 -18.25 -0.12
CA GLY A 141 11.60 -18.46 1.31
C GLY A 141 11.66 -17.17 2.11
N ARG A 142 10.96 -16.13 1.66
CA ARG A 142 10.94 -14.82 2.31
C ARG A 142 9.70 -14.69 3.20
N PRO A 143 9.81 -13.91 4.29
CA PRO A 143 8.68 -13.74 5.21
C PRO A 143 7.51 -13.01 4.53
N ILE A 144 6.29 -13.44 4.90
CA ILE A 144 5.04 -12.83 4.46
C ILE A 144 4.46 -12.06 5.64
N HIS A 145 4.25 -10.76 5.47
CA HIS A 145 3.69 -9.93 6.54
C HIS A 145 2.26 -10.42 6.89
N PRO A 146 1.91 -10.50 8.18
CA PRO A 146 0.55 -10.91 8.59
C PRO A 146 -0.56 -10.09 7.95
N ASP A 147 -0.37 -8.77 7.76
CA ASP A 147 -1.36 -7.92 7.10
C ASP A 147 -1.64 -8.37 5.66
N THR A 148 -0.63 -8.85 4.95
CA THR A 148 -0.79 -9.38 3.58
C THR A 148 -1.65 -10.64 3.58
N VAL A 149 -1.43 -11.53 4.53
CA VAL A 149 -2.24 -12.75 4.69
C VAL A 149 -3.67 -12.39 5.06
N ASP A 150 -3.86 -11.46 5.97
CA ASP A 150 -5.19 -11.00 6.38
C ASP A 150 -5.94 -10.35 5.20
N ALA A 151 -5.25 -9.58 4.38
CA ALA A 151 -5.83 -8.99 3.18
C ALA A 151 -6.27 -10.06 2.19
N TYR A 152 -5.44 -11.06 1.97
CA TYR A 152 -5.77 -12.20 1.11
C TYR A 152 -7.03 -12.92 1.59
N ASN A 153 -7.10 -13.24 2.87
CA ASN A 153 -8.27 -13.90 3.44
C ASN A 153 -9.53 -13.04 3.34
N TRP A 154 -9.39 -11.73 3.55
CA TRP A 154 -10.49 -10.79 3.41
C TRP A 154 -11.05 -10.75 1.98
N VAL A 155 -10.16 -10.74 0.98
CA VAL A 155 -10.58 -10.78 -0.43
C VAL A 155 -11.31 -12.09 -0.75
N LEU A 156 -10.82 -13.23 -0.24
CA LEU A 156 -11.49 -14.52 -0.43
C LEU A 156 -12.89 -14.55 0.18
N GLU A 157 -13.04 -13.98 1.39
CA GLU A 157 -14.36 -13.89 2.05
C GLU A 157 -15.36 -13.11 1.21
N ARG A 158 -14.91 -12.06 0.53
CA ARG A 158 -15.77 -11.21 -0.31
C ARG A 158 -16.12 -11.86 -1.64
N ARG A 159 -15.30 -12.77 -2.12
CA ARG A 159 -15.55 -13.51 -3.37
C ARG A 159 -16.59 -14.63 -3.21
N GLY A 160 -16.69 -15.16 -2.02
CA GLY A 160 -17.64 -16.21 -1.68
C GLY A 160 -19.06 -15.80 -1.81
#